data_a2c2696b1ef89358a0cbbfb3c5eb37e8
#
_entry.id   a2c2696b1ef89358a0cbbfb3c5eb37e8
#
_cell.length_a   1.000
_cell.length_b   1.000
_cell.length_c   1.000
_cell.angle_alpha   90.00
_cell.angle_beta   90.00
_cell.angle_gamma   90.00
#
_symmetry.space_group_name_H-M   'P 1'
#
loop_
_entity.id
_entity.type
_entity.pdbx_description
1 polymer ?
#
loop_
_entity_poly.entity_id
_entity_poly.type
_entity_poly.pdbx_seq_one_letter_code
_entity_poly.pdbx_strand_id
1 'polypeptide(L)'
;MPSRTIQKQNNRALWVILIAAVAVRLVLAAATAGYPYDMSCFIAWGDKLFTEGPANFYSEGYFADYPPGYLPVLAAVAGLRKLFGVAGDGPVGRVLLALVPSVCDAGLIALVHCIARRRMGESRQTFCLTLFTAFCPLFLFDTGLWKQIDGAFVLPLALCFWLLENRRYLPAALLYGVALSIKPQALLAGPGLAVCLPAGVAAA
;
A
#
# COMPACT_ATOMS: atom_id res chain seq x y z
N MET A 1 -18.87 -2.02 -29.05
CA MET A 1 -17.44 -2.05 -28.64
C MET A 1 -16.87 -0.65 -28.78
N PRO A 2 -16.27 -0.04 -27.77
CA PRO A 2 -15.62 1.26 -27.92
C PRO A 2 -14.45 1.14 -28.90
N SER A 3 -14.23 2.19 -29.70
CA SER A 3 -13.15 2.20 -30.69
C SER A 3 -11.79 2.10 -30.00
N ARG A 4 -10.79 1.47 -30.65
CA ARG A 4 -9.42 1.34 -30.11
C ARG A 4 -8.82 2.69 -29.67
N THR A 5 -9.25 3.78 -30.29
CA THR A 5 -8.81 5.15 -29.99
C THR A 5 -9.33 5.62 -28.63
N ILE A 6 -10.61 5.38 -28.30
CA ILE A 6 -11.23 5.75 -27.02
C ILE A 6 -10.57 4.96 -25.89
N GLN A 7 -10.33 3.67 -26.09
CA GLN A 7 -9.69 2.82 -25.09
C GLN A 7 -8.24 3.24 -24.79
N LYS A 8 -7.50 3.69 -25.83
CA LYS A 8 -6.13 4.18 -25.69
C LYS A 8 -6.07 5.54 -24.96
N GLN A 9 -7.07 6.39 -25.17
CA GLN A 9 -7.18 7.71 -24.53
C GLN A 9 -7.51 7.57 -23.03
N ASN A 10 -8.41 6.66 -22.65
CA ASN A 10 -8.78 6.42 -21.26
C ASN A 10 -7.65 5.79 -20.45
N ASN A 11 -6.85 4.91 -21.06
CA ASN A 11 -5.67 4.36 -20.39
C ASN A 11 -4.63 5.47 -20.12
N ARG A 12 -4.46 6.45 -21.00
CA ARG A 12 -3.56 7.59 -20.76
C ARG A 12 -4.04 8.45 -19.59
N ALA A 13 -5.34 8.73 -19.50
CA ALA A 13 -5.90 9.49 -18.39
C ALA A 13 -5.65 8.79 -17.03
N LEU A 14 -5.85 7.47 -16.97
CA LEU A 14 -5.54 6.70 -15.77
C LEU A 14 -4.06 6.83 -15.37
N TRP A 15 -3.13 6.65 -16.31
CA TRP A 15 -1.70 6.79 -16.00
C TRP A 15 -1.34 8.18 -15.50
N VAL A 16 -1.92 9.23 -16.07
CA VAL A 16 -1.72 10.61 -15.59
C VAL A 16 -2.22 10.77 -14.15
N ILE A 17 -3.40 10.22 -13.84
CA ILE A 17 -3.95 10.25 -12.47
C ILE A 17 -3.04 9.50 -11.50
N LEU A 18 -2.56 8.30 -11.85
CA LEU A 18 -1.70 7.50 -10.99
C LEU A 18 -0.37 8.20 -10.72
N ILE A 19 0.28 8.73 -11.76
CA ILE A 19 1.53 9.48 -11.63
C ILE A 19 1.33 10.74 -10.77
N ALA A 20 0.26 11.49 -11.02
CA ALA A 20 -0.06 12.68 -10.23
C ALA A 20 -0.35 12.33 -8.77
N ALA A 21 -1.09 11.25 -8.51
CA ALA A 21 -1.40 10.78 -7.16
C ALA A 21 -0.13 10.40 -6.37
N VAL A 22 0.80 9.68 -6.99
CA VAL A 22 2.11 9.36 -6.39
C VAL A 22 2.93 10.63 -6.19
N ALA A 23 3.04 11.49 -7.20
CA ALA A 23 3.82 12.72 -7.12
C ALA A 23 3.34 13.63 -5.99
N VAL A 24 2.03 13.83 -5.83
CA VAL A 24 1.47 14.63 -4.73
C VAL A 24 1.84 14.04 -3.37
N ARG A 25 1.73 12.71 -3.18
CA ARG A 25 2.11 12.05 -1.93
C ARG A 25 3.60 12.22 -1.60
N LEU A 26 4.46 12.07 -2.59
CA LEU A 26 5.91 12.22 -2.39
C LEU A 26 6.30 13.68 -2.12
N VAL A 27 5.64 14.65 -2.75
CA VAL A 27 5.84 16.09 -2.45
C VAL A 27 5.38 16.38 -1.01
N LEU A 28 4.22 15.90 -0.60
CA LEU A 28 3.75 16.04 0.78
C LEU A 28 4.70 15.35 1.77
N ALA A 29 5.21 14.18 1.42
CA ALA A 29 6.17 13.46 2.24
C ALA A 29 7.50 14.22 2.39
N ALA A 30 7.99 14.84 1.34
CA ALA A 30 9.19 15.70 1.40
C ALA A 30 8.96 16.93 2.28
N ALA A 31 7.79 17.57 2.13
CA ALA A 31 7.48 18.85 2.76
C ALA A 31 7.11 18.76 4.26
N THR A 32 6.69 17.58 4.75
CA THR A 32 6.19 17.40 6.13
C THR A 32 7.05 16.40 6.92
N ALA A 33 7.17 16.60 8.24
CA ALA A 33 7.97 15.73 9.10
C ALA A 33 7.39 14.32 9.29
N GLY A 34 6.06 14.16 9.15
CA GLY A 34 5.37 12.93 9.53
C GLY A 34 5.06 12.87 11.03
N TYR A 35 4.47 11.74 11.46
CA TYR A 35 4.26 11.52 12.89
C TYR A 35 5.59 11.07 13.52
N PRO A 36 6.13 11.83 14.50
CA PRO A 36 7.51 11.63 14.97
C PRO A 36 7.78 10.23 15.51
N TYR A 37 6.82 9.65 16.23
CA TYR A 37 6.98 8.32 16.84
C TYR A 37 7.11 7.23 15.76
N ASP A 38 6.20 7.17 14.80
CA ASP A 38 6.23 6.18 13.73
C ASP A 38 7.48 6.34 12.85
N MET A 39 7.83 7.58 12.53
CA MET A 39 9.04 7.88 11.77
C MET A 39 10.30 7.38 12.48
N SER A 40 10.40 7.59 13.79
CA SER A 40 11.55 7.11 14.58
C SER A 40 11.62 5.58 14.60
N CYS A 41 10.47 4.89 14.74
CA CYS A 41 10.38 3.44 14.68
C CYS A 41 10.81 2.90 13.30
N PHE A 42 10.27 3.42 12.21
CA PHE A 42 10.60 2.96 10.86
C PHE A 42 12.09 3.15 10.52
N ILE A 43 12.66 4.27 10.94
CA ILE A 43 14.09 4.55 10.76
C ILE A 43 14.93 3.55 11.59
N ALA A 44 14.63 3.41 12.90
CA ALA A 44 15.37 2.54 13.80
C ALA A 44 15.26 1.05 13.38
N TRP A 45 14.07 0.58 13.02
CA TRP A 45 13.87 -0.79 12.55
C TRP A 45 14.60 -1.07 11.25
N GLY A 46 14.54 -0.14 10.29
CA GLY A 46 15.27 -0.27 9.03
C GLY A 46 16.78 -0.31 9.25
N ASP A 47 17.31 0.59 10.08
CA ASP A 47 18.74 0.67 10.38
C ASP A 47 19.22 -0.57 11.12
N LYS A 48 18.48 -1.08 12.14
CA LYS A 48 18.79 -2.32 12.84
C LYS A 48 18.83 -3.52 11.89
N LEU A 49 17.78 -3.68 11.08
CA LEU A 49 17.71 -4.78 10.11
C LEU A 49 18.85 -4.74 9.09
N PHE A 50 19.20 -3.56 8.61
CA PHE A 50 20.29 -3.40 7.64
C PHE A 50 21.66 -3.70 8.25
N THR A 51 21.88 -3.37 9.54
CA THR A 51 23.18 -3.54 10.20
C THR A 51 23.35 -4.89 10.86
N GLU A 52 22.31 -5.40 11.52
CA GLU A 52 22.38 -6.61 12.36
C GLU A 52 21.73 -7.83 11.70
N GLY A 53 20.96 -7.60 10.62
CA GLY A 53 20.22 -8.66 9.93
C GLY A 53 18.93 -9.07 10.65
N PRO A 54 18.11 -9.94 10.01
CA PRO A 54 16.80 -10.31 10.51
C PRO A 54 16.83 -11.24 11.73
N ALA A 55 17.91 -12.01 11.95
CA ALA A 55 17.99 -13.00 13.02
C ALA A 55 17.91 -12.37 14.43
N ASN A 56 18.43 -11.15 14.58
CA ASN A 56 18.49 -10.45 15.86
C ASN A 56 17.47 -9.32 15.97
N PHE A 57 16.54 -9.21 15.02
CA PHE A 57 15.60 -8.08 15.00
C PHE A 57 14.66 -8.07 16.20
N TYR A 58 13.98 -9.20 16.47
CA TYR A 58 13.08 -9.36 17.61
C TYR A 58 13.86 -9.82 18.86
N SER A 59 14.80 -9.01 19.32
CA SER A 59 15.58 -9.30 20.52
C SER A 59 14.87 -8.81 21.78
N GLU A 60 15.18 -9.43 22.92
CA GLU A 60 14.65 -9.03 24.22
C GLU A 60 14.97 -7.56 24.52
N GLY A 61 13.95 -6.82 24.98
CA GLY A 61 14.08 -5.38 25.31
C GLY A 61 14.07 -4.44 24.09
N TYR A 62 14.00 -4.96 22.86
CA TYR A 62 13.85 -4.11 21.66
C TYR A 62 12.39 -3.98 21.25
N PHE A 63 11.90 -2.74 21.19
CA PHE A 63 10.52 -2.47 20.77
C PHE A 63 10.34 -2.66 19.25
N ALA A 64 9.51 -3.62 18.87
CA ALA A 64 9.08 -3.85 17.50
C ALA A 64 7.69 -4.49 17.51
N ASP A 65 6.67 -3.73 17.17
CA ASP A 65 5.26 -4.15 17.19
C ASP A 65 4.72 -4.54 15.81
N TYR A 66 5.55 -4.40 14.74
CA TYR A 66 5.17 -4.80 13.41
C TYR A 66 5.56 -6.24 13.11
N PRO A 67 4.68 -7.01 12.43
CA PRO A 67 5.03 -8.30 11.87
C PRO A 67 6.12 -8.17 10.78
N PRO A 68 6.77 -9.29 10.39
CA PRO A 68 7.96 -9.23 9.53
C PRO A 68 7.72 -8.81 8.08
N GLY A 69 6.46 -8.75 7.61
CA GLY A 69 6.16 -8.57 6.17
C GLY A 69 6.63 -7.25 5.56
N TYR A 70 6.70 -6.17 6.35
CA TYR A 70 7.17 -4.88 5.85
C TYR A 70 8.65 -4.60 6.19
N LEU A 71 9.24 -5.36 7.09
CA LEU A 71 10.61 -5.17 7.54
C LEU A 71 11.66 -5.21 6.42
N PRO A 72 11.56 -6.09 5.39
CA PRO A 72 12.48 -6.07 4.25
C PRO A 72 12.46 -4.75 3.47
N VAL A 73 11.30 -4.10 3.38
CA VAL A 73 11.16 -2.78 2.74
C VAL A 73 11.91 -1.72 3.54
N LEU A 74 11.75 -1.73 4.88
CA LEU A 74 12.47 -0.80 5.75
C LEU A 74 13.98 -1.00 5.69
N ALA A 75 14.45 -2.25 5.64
CA ALA A 75 15.87 -2.56 5.47
C ALA A 75 16.42 -2.06 4.12
N ALA A 76 15.65 -2.23 3.02
CA ALA A 76 16.03 -1.71 1.72
C ALA A 76 16.10 -0.18 1.70
N VAL A 77 15.13 0.50 2.33
CA VAL A 77 15.14 1.97 2.49
C VAL A 77 16.36 2.42 3.30
N ALA A 78 16.67 1.73 4.40
CA ALA A 78 17.86 2.03 5.20
C ALA A 78 19.15 1.86 4.39
N GLY A 79 19.25 0.77 3.59
CA GLY A 79 20.38 0.55 2.70
C GLY A 79 20.55 1.67 1.67
N LEU A 80 19.45 2.09 1.01
CA LEU A 80 19.49 3.22 0.07
C LEU A 80 19.89 4.52 0.76
N ARG A 81 19.37 4.80 1.94
CA ARG A 81 19.74 5.99 2.71
C ARG A 81 21.23 6.01 3.04
N LYS A 82 21.78 4.89 3.49
CA LYS A 82 23.21 4.77 3.80
C LYS A 82 24.08 4.88 2.56
N LEU A 83 23.66 4.28 1.44
CA LEU A 83 24.38 4.36 0.16
C LEU A 83 24.50 5.81 -0.34
N PHE A 84 23.44 6.62 -0.19
CA PHE A 84 23.41 8.01 -0.63
C PHE A 84 23.76 9.04 0.48
N GLY A 85 24.13 8.58 1.66
CA GLY A 85 24.46 9.47 2.78
C GLY A 85 23.30 10.36 3.25
N VAL A 86 22.06 9.85 3.17
CA VAL A 86 20.83 10.62 3.42
C VAL A 86 20.29 10.37 4.83
N ALA A 87 19.96 11.43 5.56
CA ALA A 87 19.30 11.33 6.87
C ALA A 87 17.88 10.74 6.73
N GLY A 88 17.47 9.90 7.71
CA GLY A 88 16.18 9.23 7.69
C GLY A 88 14.98 10.18 7.80
N ASP A 89 15.13 11.22 8.61
CA ASP A 89 14.15 12.26 8.88
C ASP A 89 14.27 13.46 7.91
N GLY A 90 15.27 13.48 7.04
CA GLY A 90 15.42 14.49 5.99
C GLY A 90 14.40 14.32 4.85
N PRO A 91 14.22 15.33 3.98
CA PRO A 91 13.23 15.30 2.90
C PRO A 91 13.34 14.07 2.01
N VAL A 92 14.56 13.68 1.62
CA VAL A 92 14.79 12.49 0.77
C VAL A 92 14.52 11.20 1.53
N GLY A 93 14.92 11.09 2.80
CA GLY A 93 14.62 9.92 3.65
C GLY A 93 13.12 9.70 3.81
N ARG A 94 12.37 10.78 4.02
CA ARG A 94 10.89 10.77 4.10
C ARG A 94 10.25 10.33 2.78
N VAL A 95 10.76 10.78 1.65
CA VAL A 95 10.31 10.33 0.32
C VAL A 95 10.57 8.84 0.13
N LEU A 96 11.75 8.34 0.50
CA LEU A 96 12.07 6.91 0.40
C LEU A 96 11.14 6.04 1.26
N LEU A 97 10.81 6.49 2.49
CA LEU A 97 9.86 5.79 3.36
C LEU A 97 8.43 5.79 2.78
N ALA A 98 7.99 6.91 2.19
CA ALA A 98 6.66 7.05 1.61
C ALA A 98 6.51 6.42 0.21
N LEU A 99 7.61 6.04 -0.46
CA LEU A 99 7.60 5.59 -1.85
C LEU A 99 6.77 4.31 -2.04
N VAL A 100 7.07 3.28 -1.24
CA VAL A 100 6.38 1.98 -1.38
C VAL A 100 4.88 2.10 -1.02
N PRO A 101 4.46 2.73 0.10
CA PRO A 101 3.04 2.97 0.37
C PRO A 101 2.35 3.78 -0.74
N SER A 102 3.01 4.81 -1.29
CA SER A 102 2.44 5.61 -2.40
C SER A 102 2.23 4.80 -3.68
N VAL A 103 3.12 3.85 -3.99
CA VAL A 103 2.96 2.93 -5.12
C VAL A 103 1.83 1.94 -4.85
N CYS A 104 1.69 1.46 -3.61
CA CYS A 104 0.57 0.60 -3.21
C CYS A 104 -0.77 1.35 -3.31
N ASP A 105 -0.83 2.61 -2.90
CA ASP A 105 -2.00 3.47 -3.10
C ASP A 105 -2.35 3.61 -4.58
N ALA A 106 -1.36 3.80 -5.45
CA ALA A 106 -1.59 3.83 -6.90
C ALA A 106 -2.15 2.49 -7.41
N GLY A 107 -1.68 1.37 -6.88
CA GLY A 107 -2.25 0.04 -7.14
C GLY A 107 -3.72 -0.06 -6.70
N LEU A 108 -4.05 0.48 -5.53
CA LEU A 108 -5.43 0.53 -5.02
C LEU A 108 -6.33 1.40 -5.90
N ILE A 109 -5.86 2.59 -6.32
CA ILE A 109 -6.57 3.46 -7.26
C ILE A 109 -6.83 2.73 -8.58
N ALA A 110 -5.84 2.03 -9.12
CA ALA A 110 -5.97 1.25 -10.35
C ALA A 110 -6.97 0.09 -10.20
N LEU A 111 -6.98 -0.58 -9.05
CA LEU A 111 -7.94 -1.64 -8.73
C LEU A 111 -9.38 -1.09 -8.67
N VAL A 112 -9.59 0.03 -7.95
CA VAL A 112 -10.89 0.71 -7.88
C VAL A 112 -11.36 1.14 -9.26
N HIS A 113 -10.48 1.72 -10.08
CA HIS A 113 -10.78 2.06 -11.47
C HIS A 113 -11.20 0.82 -12.28
N CYS A 114 -10.46 -0.27 -12.17
CA CYS A 114 -10.74 -1.52 -12.89
C CYS A 114 -12.12 -2.09 -12.50
N ILE A 115 -12.44 -2.12 -11.22
CA ILE A 115 -13.74 -2.61 -10.70
C ILE A 115 -14.88 -1.69 -11.16
N ALA A 116 -14.71 -0.37 -11.02
CA ALA A 116 -15.69 0.63 -11.44
C ALA A 116 -15.97 0.52 -12.94
N ARG A 117 -14.92 0.43 -13.75
CA ARG A 117 -15.03 0.27 -15.20
C ARG A 117 -15.74 -1.01 -15.61
N ARG A 118 -15.52 -2.12 -14.89
CA ARG A 118 -16.24 -3.37 -15.15
C ARG A 118 -17.72 -3.27 -14.85
N ARG A 119 -18.12 -2.53 -13.80
CA ARG A 119 -19.50 -2.42 -13.34
C ARG A 119 -20.28 -1.30 -14.01
N MET A 120 -19.65 -0.16 -14.32
CA MET A 120 -20.29 1.06 -14.81
C MET A 120 -19.82 1.47 -16.22
N GLY A 121 -18.92 0.69 -16.83
CA GLY A 121 -18.30 1.00 -18.12
C GLY A 121 -17.36 2.22 -18.04
N GLU A 122 -16.98 2.72 -19.23
CA GLU A 122 -16.22 3.96 -19.40
C GLU A 122 -17.18 5.15 -19.23
N SER A 123 -17.37 5.58 -17.99
CA SER A 123 -18.37 6.60 -17.63
C SER A 123 -17.74 7.75 -16.84
N ARG A 124 -18.46 8.88 -16.75
CA ARG A 124 -18.10 9.99 -15.89
C ARG A 124 -18.02 9.55 -14.42
N GLN A 125 -18.89 8.63 -14.00
CA GLN A 125 -18.89 8.08 -12.63
C GLN A 125 -17.60 7.32 -12.35
N THR A 126 -17.15 6.44 -13.27
CA THR A 126 -15.87 5.74 -13.15
C THR A 126 -14.70 6.72 -13.04
N PHE A 127 -14.68 7.77 -13.84
CA PHE A 127 -13.65 8.79 -13.79
C PHE A 127 -13.67 9.57 -12.46
N CYS A 128 -14.85 10.02 -12.01
CA CYS A 128 -15.01 10.73 -10.73
C CYS A 128 -14.60 9.85 -9.54
N LEU A 129 -14.98 8.57 -9.53
CA LEU A 129 -14.58 7.64 -8.47
C LEU A 129 -13.06 7.43 -8.44
N THR A 130 -12.44 7.31 -9.60
CA THR A 130 -10.97 7.20 -9.72
C THR A 130 -10.28 8.43 -9.16
N LEU A 131 -10.73 9.64 -9.54
CA LEU A 131 -10.19 10.90 -9.03
C LEU A 131 -10.42 11.05 -7.53
N PHE A 132 -11.61 10.73 -7.04
CA PHE A 132 -11.94 10.77 -5.62
C PHE A 132 -11.01 9.84 -4.82
N THR A 133 -10.79 8.61 -5.30
CA THR A 133 -9.87 7.68 -4.64
C THR A 133 -8.43 8.19 -4.68
N ALA A 134 -7.99 8.73 -5.83
CA ALA A 134 -6.62 9.21 -6.02
C ALA A 134 -6.25 10.38 -5.08
N PHE A 135 -7.21 11.29 -4.87
CA PHE A 135 -7.00 12.54 -4.13
C PHE A 135 -7.86 12.63 -2.86
N CYS A 136 -8.35 11.49 -2.35
CA CYS A 136 -9.06 11.43 -1.09
C CYS A 136 -8.17 12.01 0.04
N PRO A 137 -8.65 13.01 0.79
CA PRO A 137 -7.86 13.62 1.86
C PRO A 137 -7.34 12.62 2.89
N LEU A 138 -8.10 11.56 3.18
CA LEU A 138 -7.70 10.52 4.12
C LEU A 138 -6.44 9.78 3.64
N PHE A 139 -6.41 9.33 2.38
CA PHE A 139 -5.25 8.64 1.81
C PHE A 139 -4.05 9.58 1.63
N LEU A 140 -4.28 10.84 1.27
CA LEU A 140 -3.21 11.83 1.19
C LEU A 140 -2.62 12.12 2.57
N PHE A 141 -3.46 12.20 3.60
CA PHE A 141 -3.03 12.39 4.98
C PHE A 141 -2.22 11.19 5.47
N ASP A 142 -2.74 9.99 5.30
CA ASP A 142 -2.13 8.75 5.77
C ASP A 142 -0.71 8.55 5.20
N THR A 143 -0.60 8.44 3.89
CA THR A 143 0.67 8.15 3.22
C THR A 143 1.55 9.38 3.06
N GLY A 144 0.98 10.55 2.69
CA GLY A 144 1.74 11.75 2.37
C GLY A 144 2.17 12.56 3.59
N LEU A 145 1.26 12.78 4.53
CA LEU A 145 1.49 13.64 5.70
C LEU A 145 1.96 12.85 6.92
N TRP A 146 1.27 11.78 7.28
CA TRP A 146 1.60 10.93 8.44
C TRP A 146 2.76 9.98 8.17
N LYS A 147 2.88 9.49 6.93
CA LYS A 147 3.85 8.48 6.45
C LYS A 147 3.60 7.06 6.99
N GLN A 148 2.31 6.74 7.13
CA GLN A 148 1.89 5.38 7.43
C GLN A 148 2.10 4.45 6.23
N ILE A 149 2.19 3.17 6.53
CA ILE A 149 2.38 2.12 5.51
C ILE A 149 1.05 1.42 5.15
N ASP A 150 -0.09 2.04 5.46
CA ASP A 150 -1.39 1.37 5.37
C ASP A 150 -1.73 0.95 3.94
N GLY A 151 -1.35 1.73 2.93
CA GLY A 151 -1.48 1.34 1.54
C GLY A 151 -0.83 -0.02 1.23
N ALA A 152 0.27 -0.36 1.91
CA ALA A 152 0.99 -1.61 1.67
C ALA A 152 0.23 -2.86 2.13
N PHE A 153 -0.60 -2.80 3.20
CA PHE A 153 -1.43 -3.93 3.59
C PHE A 153 -2.84 -3.87 3.02
N VAL A 154 -3.38 -2.67 2.79
CA VAL A 154 -4.73 -2.48 2.23
C VAL A 154 -4.80 -2.95 0.78
N LEU A 155 -3.76 -2.71 -0.04
CA LEU A 155 -3.74 -3.18 -1.43
C LEU A 155 -3.86 -4.72 -1.54
N PRO A 156 -3.00 -5.54 -0.90
CA PRO A 156 -3.16 -7.00 -0.97
C PRO A 156 -4.48 -7.47 -0.36
N LEU A 157 -4.99 -6.79 0.68
CA LEU A 157 -6.30 -7.10 1.24
C LEU A 157 -7.44 -6.81 0.25
N ALA A 158 -7.43 -5.68 -0.44
CA ALA A 158 -8.42 -5.34 -1.47
C ALA A 158 -8.34 -6.30 -2.67
N LEU A 159 -7.13 -6.68 -3.09
CA LEU A 159 -6.93 -7.70 -4.12
C LEU A 159 -7.42 -9.08 -3.67
N CYS A 160 -7.27 -9.44 -2.38
CA CYS A 160 -7.82 -10.66 -1.81
C CYS A 160 -9.35 -10.71 -2.02
N PHE A 161 -10.09 -9.67 -1.60
CA PHE A 161 -11.54 -9.61 -1.81
C PHE A 161 -11.92 -9.69 -3.30
N TRP A 162 -11.20 -8.97 -4.16
CA TRP A 162 -11.44 -9.03 -5.60
C TRP A 162 -11.20 -10.43 -6.19
N LEU A 163 -10.20 -11.17 -5.69
CA LEU A 163 -9.94 -12.55 -6.11
C LEU A 163 -11.00 -13.50 -5.59
N LEU A 164 -11.50 -13.33 -4.37
CA LEU A 164 -12.61 -14.11 -3.82
C LEU A 164 -13.89 -13.93 -4.65
N GLU A 165 -14.23 -12.70 -5.03
CA GLU A 165 -15.35 -12.41 -5.94
C GLU A 165 -15.20 -13.17 -7.27
N ASN A 166 -13.96 -13.33 -7.75
CA ASN A 166 -13.64 -14.09 -8.96
C ASN A 166 -13.38 -15.60 -8.70
N ARG A 167 -13.72 -16.13 -7.52
CA ARG A 167 -13.55 -17.54 -7.09
C ARG A 167 -12.12 -18.05 -7.16
N ARG A 168 -11.13 -17.17 -6.99
CA ARG A 168 -9.71 -17.52 -6.99
C ARG A 168 -9.19 -17.61 -5.54
N TYR A 169 -9.54 -18.70 -4.86
CA TYR A 169 -9.36 -18.85 -3.41
C TYR A 169 -7.88 -18.91 -2.98
N LEU A 170 -7.05 -19.72 -3.67
CA LEU A 170 -5.63 -19.87 -3.29
C LEU A 170 -4.85 -18.53 -3.37
N PRO A 171 -4.85 -17.79 -4.49
CA PRO A 171 -4.16 -16.51 -4.52
C PRO A 171 -4.80 -15.47 -3.58
N ALA A 172 -6.10 -15.55 -3.30
CA ALA A 172 -6.74 -14.70 -2.29
C ALA A 172 -6.19 -14.98 -0.88
N ALA A 173 -6.07 -16.25 -0.50
CA ALA A 173 -5.51 -16.64 0.79
C ALA A 173 -4.04 -16.20 0.93
N LEU A 174 -3.23 -16.33 -0.12
CA LEU A 174 -1.85 -15.85 -0.13
C LEU A 174 -1.76 -14.33 0.08
N LEU A 175 -2.61 -13.54 -0.61
CA LEU A 175 -2.65 -12.10 -0.43
C LEU A 175 -3.15 -11.67 0.95
N TYR A 176 -4.09 -12.43 1.54
CA TYR A 176 -4.50 -12.19 2.91
C TYR A 176 -3.34 -12.45 3.90
N GLY A 177 -2.60 -13.55 3.70
CA GLY A 177 -1.38 -13.83 4.47
C GLY A 177 -0.33 -12.71 4.34
N VAL A 178 -0.14 -12.16 3.14
CA VAL A 178 0.73 -10.99 2.92
C VAL A 178 0.22 -9.78 3.70
N ALA A 179 -1.07 -9.46 3.64
CA ALA A 179 -1.64 -8.34 4.39
C ALA A 179 -1.44 -8.50 5.90
N LEU A 180 -1.71 -9.69 6.45
CA LEU A 180 -1.49 -10.03 7.85
C LEU A 180 -0.03 -9.90 8.27
N SER A 181 0.89 -10.32 7.40
CA SER A 181 2.33 -10.23 7.68
C SER A 181 2.85 -8.80 7.71
N ILE A 182 2.12 -7.84 7.13
CA ILE A 182 2.46 -6.40 7.13
C ILE A 182 1.84 -5.71 8.34
N LYS A 183 0.53 -5.89 8.56
CA LYS A 183 -0.18 -5.29 9.70
C LYS A 183 -1.25 -6.26 10.26
N PRO A 184 -1.28 -6.49 11.60
CA PRO A 184 -2.29 -7.34 12.24
C PRO A 184 -3.72 -6.83 12.06
N GLN A 185 -3.90 -5.53 11.78
CA GLN A 185 -5.20 -4.92 11.50
C GLN A 185 -5.95 -5.61 10.35
N ALA A 186 -5.24 -6.29 9.44
CA ALA A 186 -5.87 -7.11 8.40
C ALA A 186 -6.77 -8.22 8.97
N LEU A 187 -6.59 -8.66 10.23
CA LEU A 187 -7.48 -9.60 10.93
C LEU A 187 -8.92 -9.08 11.02
N LEU A 188 -9.12 -7.78 11.11
CA LEU A 188 -10.45 -7.17 11.17
C LEU A 188 -11.31 -7.46 9.92
N ALA A 189 -10.68 -7.81 8.81
CA ALA A 189 -11.37 -8.25 7.60
C ALA A 189 -11.82 -9.72 7.65
N GLY A 190 -11.36 -10.50 8.63
CA GLY A 190 -11.65 -11.94 8.75
C GLY A 190 -13.13 -12.31 8.67
N PRO A 191 -14.03 -11.66 9.44
CA PRO A 191 -15.47 -11.92 9.34
C PRO A 191 -16.03 -11.68 7.93
N GLY A 192 -15.60 -10.61 7.25
CA GLY A 192 -16.00 -10.32 5.87
C GLY A 192 -15.49 -11.37 4.88
N LEU A 193 -14.29 -11.88 5.08
CA LEU A 193 -13.73 -12.96 4.27
C LEU A 193 -14.51 -14.26 4.44
N ALA A 194 -14.90 -14.59 5.67
CA ALA A 194 -15.69 -15.80 5.96
C ALA A 194 -17.04 -15.79 5.23
N VAL A 195 -17.70 -14.64 5.14
CA VAL A 195 -18.96 -14.46 4.40
C VAL A 195 -18.77 -14.62 2.87
N CYS A 196 -17.59 -14.27 2.36
CA CYS A 196 -17.29 -14.40 0.93
C CYS A 196 -16.91 -15.81 0.50
N LEU A 197 -16.67 -16.74 1.46
CA LEU A 197 -16.35 -18.13 1.15
C LEU A 197 -17.62 -18.96 0.91
N PRO A 198 -17.68 -19.83 -0.11
CA PRO A 198 -18.77 -20.79 -0.26
C PRO A 198 -18.85 -21.72 0.95
N ALA A 199 -20.06 -22.10 1.36
CA ALA A 199 -20.28 -22.96 2.52
C ALA A 199 -19.46 -24.28 2.50
N GLY A 200 -19.14 -24.81 1.32
CA GLY A 200 -18.30 -26.01 1.17
C GLY A 200 -16.80 -25.79 1.37
N VAL A 201 -16.31 -24.56 1.29
CA VAL A 201 -14.88 -24.23 1.53
C VAL A 201 -14.65 -23.86 2.98
N ALA A 202 -15.68 -23.34 3.66
CA ALA A 202 -15.60 -22.97 5.07
C ALA A 202 -15.64 -24.20 6.02
N ALA A 203 -16.02 -25.38 5.51
CA ALA A 203 -16.17 -26.63 6.27
C ALA A 203 -15.02 -27.63 6.07
N ALA A 204 -14.04 -27.32 5.21
CA ALA A 204 -12.87 -28.14 4.92
C ALA A 204 -11.61 -27.62 5.63
#